data_0fc1b9f6489e6e8c40c68634ad09f1f1
#
_entry.id   0fc1b9f6489e6e8c40c68634ad09f1f1
#
_cell.length_a   1.000
_cell.length_b   1.000
_cell.length_c   1.000
_cell.angle_alpha   90.00
_cell.angle_beta   90.00
_cell.angle_gamma   90.00
#
_symmetry.space_group_name_H-M   'P 1'
#
loop_
_entity.id
_entity.type
_entity.pdbx_description
1 polymer ?
#
loop_
_entity_poly.entity_id
_entity_poly.type
_entity_poly.pdbx_seq_one_letter_code
_entity_poly.pdbx_strand_id
1 'polypeptide(L)'
;LWHTLSLHDALPISRAQGMILVTGPTGSGKTTTLYSLLQEVKAADPHIITVEDPVEYDMDGIDQVQVHSGIGYTFGRALRNILRHDPDVIMIGEMRDLETAESGVKAALTGHLVFSTLHTNDAPSAVTRLVDMGVPPYLVSSTVMAVLAQRLVRILCSHCKQKHQPEALVCETMGCNPKDTFWHSTGCDHCDQTGYVGRTMAYELIVVDRDMANQIARGITTEELRQLSVDKGMRTLTRHALEMAQAGITSLEEAYRVRLEDLGGPEHNEH
;
A
#
# COMPACT_ATOMS: atom_id res chain seq x y z
N LEU A 1 12.28 9.54 4.44
CA LEU A 1 11.35 8.47 4.00
C LEU A 1 12.02 7.43 3.09
N TRP A 2 13.08 7.79 2.35
CA TRP A 2 13.76 6.94 1.36
C TRP A 2 14.68 5.85 1.95
N HIS A 3 15.03 5.90 3.23
CA HIS A 3 16.04 5.00 3.83
C HIS A 3 15.47 3.72 4.45
N THR A 4 14.17 3.53 4.50
CA THR A 4 13.56 2.35 5.16
C THR A 4 12.98 1.32 4.21
N LEU A 5 12.93 1.61 2.92
CA LEU A 5 12.41 0.70 1.90
C LEU A 5 13.39 0.64 0.73
N SER A 6 14.09 -0.46 0.62
CA SER A 6 14.58 -0.95 -0.65
C SER A 6 13.36 -1.49 -1.46
N LEU A 7 12.31 -0.63 -1.63
CA LEU A 7 11.17 -0.94 -2.51
C LEU A 7 11.62 -1.19 -3.93
N HIS A 8 12.72 -0.55 -4.35
CA HIS A 8 13.34 -0.73 -5.65
C HIS A 8 13.77 -2.17 -5.91
N ASP A 9 14.29 -2.86 -4.88
CA ASP A 9 14.74 -4.25 -5.01
C ASP A 9 13.57 -5.25 -4.86
N ALA A 10 12.48 -4.84 -4.22
CA ALA A 10 11.35 -5.71 -3.89
C ALA A 10 10.18 -5.62 -4.86
N LEU A 11 9.95 -4.45 -5.50
CA LEU A 11 8.83 -4.25 -6.42
C LEU A 11 9.25 -4.48 -7.88
N PRO A 12 8.43 -5.16 -8.69
CA PRO A 12 8.72 -5.41 -10.09
C PRO A 12 8.47 -4.18 -10.99
N ILE A 13 8.91 -2.99 -10.56
CA ILE A 13 8.70 -1.71 -11.28
C ILE A 13 9.51 -1.59 -12.58
N SER A 14 10.53 -2.43 -12.75
CA SER A 14 11.31 -2.52 -13.99
C SER A 14 10.66 -3.34 -15.08
N ARG A 15 9.51 -3.97 -14.82
CA ARG A 15 8.76 -4.70 -15.86
C ARG A 15 8.02 -3.73 -16.76
N ALA A 16 8.00 -4.04 -18.04
CA ALA A 16 7.33 -3.21 -19.05
C ALA A 16 5.80 -3.25 -18.94
N GLN A 17 5.23 -4.29 -18.30
CA GLN A 17 3.76 -4.46 -18.21
C GLN A 17 3.35 -5.22 -16.95
N GLY A 18 2.12 -4.97 -16.53
CA GLY A 18 1.48 -5.60 -15.37
C GLY A 18 0.89 -4.56 -14.42
N MET A 19 0.41 -5.00 -13.25
CA MET A 19 -0.27 -4.13 -12.30
C MET A 19 0.37 -4.22 -10.92
N ILE A 20 0.62 -3.06 -10.33
CA ILE A 20 1.06 -2.91 -8.94
C ILE A 20 -0.01 -2.15 -8.18
N LEU A 21 -0.48 -2.73 -7.09
CA LEU A 21 -1.52 -2.15 -6.24
C LEU A 21 -0.95 -1.65 -4.92
N VAL A 22 -1.38 -0.46 -4.52
CA VAL A 22 -1.10 0.09 -3.18
C VAL A 22 -2.42 0.19 -2.44
N THR A 23 -2.51 -0.41 -1.26
CA THR A 23 -3.76 -0.45 -0.49
C THR A 23 -3.57 0.04 0.94
N GLY A 24 -4.67 0.38 1.56
CA GLY A 24 -4.76 0.90 2.93
C GLY A 24 -5.90 1.91 3.08
N PRO A 25 -6.25 2.30 4.31
CA PRO A 25 -7.28 3.30 4.56
C PRO A 25 -6.90 4.68 4.05
N THR A 26 -7.84 5.61 4.17
CA THR A 26 -7.57 7.03 3.94
C THR A 26 -6.47 7.51 4.88
N GLY A 27 -5.55 8.35 4.40
CA GLY A 27 -4.42 8.85 5.20
C GLY A 27 -3.26 7.87 5.40
N SER A 28 -3.28 6.66 4.82
CA SER A 28 -2.15 5.71 4.93
C SER A 28 -0.94 6.06 4.05
N GLY A 29 -1.01 7.13 3.25
CA GLY A 29 0.10 7.61 2.42
C GLY A 29 0.17 6.97 1.03
N LYS A 30 -0.91 6.37 0.52
CA LYS A 30 -0.95 5.71 -0.81
C LYS A 30 -0.50 6.61 -1.95
N THR A 31 -1.03 7.83 -2.03
CA THR A 31 -0.66 8.81 -3.06
C THR A 31 0.83 9.13 -3.03
N THR A 32 1.39 9.37 -1.83
CA THR A 32 2.83 9.63 -1.65
C THR A 32 3.68 8.46 -2.16
N THR A 33 3.26 7.23 -1.86
CA THR A 33 3.95 6.01 -2.33
C THR A 33 3.85 5.90 -3.85
N LEU A 34 2.66 6.07 -4.43
CA LEU A 34 2.49 6.03 -5.89
C LEU A 34 3.32 7.09 -6.59
N TYR A 35 3.31 8.33 -6.13
CA TYR A 35 4.10 9.41 -6.70
C TYR A 35 5.61 9.13 -6.60
N SER A 36 6.05 8.50 -5.49
CA SER A 36 7.45 8.07 -5.37
C SER A 36 7.80 6.97 -6.38
N LEU A 37 6.91 6.01 -6.61
CA LEU A 37 7.10 4.96 -7.63
C LEU A 37 7.13 5.54 -9.05
N LEU A 38 6.26 6.52 -9.35
CA LEU A 38 6.26 7.21 -10.64
C LEU A 38 7.56 7.96 -10.88
N GLN A 39 8.11 8.65 -9.86
CA GLN A 39 9.40 9.33 -9.97
C GLN A 39 10.55 8.35 -10.26
N GLU A 40 10.51 7.16 -9.69
CA GLU A 40 11.52 6.13 -9.93
C GLU A 40 11.44 5.60 -11.37
N VAL A 41 10.23 5.24 -11.80
CA VAL A 41 10.01 4.74 -13.18
C VAL A 41 10.33 5.80 -14.22
N LYS A 42 10.07 7.07 -13.93
CA LYS A 42 10.37 8.22 -14.82
C LYS A 42 11.84 8.31 -15.22
N ALA A 43 12.76 7.79 -14.42
CA ALA A 43 14.20 7.81 -14.75
C ALA A 43 14.54 7.07 -16.06
N ALA A 44 13.67 6.18 -16.54
CA ALA A 44 13.79 5.51 -17.84
C ALA A 44 13.13 6.26 -19.01
N ASP A 45 12.63 7.47 -18.78
CA ASP A 45 11.94 8.34 -19.76
C ASP A 45 10.71 7.74 -20.46
N PRO A 46 9.82 6.99 -19.77
CA PRO A 46 8.59 6.49 -20.34
C PRO A 46 7.53 7.58 -20.42
N HIS A 47 6.56 7.42 -21.33
CA HIS A 47 5.35 8.26 -21.35
C HIS A 47 4.41 7.87 -20.20
N ILE A 48 4.30 8.70 -19.17
CA ILE A 48 3.51 8.46 -17.96
C ILE A 48 2.24 9.30 -18.00
N ILE A 49 1.08 8.66 -17.86
CA ILE A 49 -0.20 9.36 -17.72
C ILE A 49 -0.89 8.92 -16.44
N THR A 50 -1.38 9.88 -15.65
CA THR A 50 -2.17 9.60 -14.45
C THR A 50 -3.64 10.01 -14.63
N VAL A 51 -4.54 9.34 -13.89
CA VAL A 51 -5.95 9.71 -13.76
C VAL A 51 -6.27 9.78 -12.27
N GLU A 52 -6.68 10.96 -11.77
CA GLU A 52 -6.73 11.26 -10.34
C GLU A 52 -8.01 12.00 -9.92
N ASP A 53 -8.38 11.91 -8.63
CA ASP A 53 -9.53 12.61 -8.06
C ASP A 53 -9.27 13.03 -6.58
N PRO A 54 -8.70 14.23 -6.35
CA PRO A 54 -8.07 15.15 -7.31
C PRO A 54 -6.58 14.85 -7.55
N VAL A 55 -5.92 15.62 -8.41
CA VAL A 55 -4.46 15.73 -8.49
C VAL A 55 -3.97 16.46 -7.23
N GLU A 56 -3.10 15.82 -6.45
CA GLU A 56 -2.60 16.38 -5.17
C GLU A 56 -1.56 17.51 -5.37
N TYR A 57 -0.64 17.31 -6.31
CA TYR A 57 0.32 18.32 -6.78
C TYR A 57 0.89 17.96 -8.14
N ASP A 58 1.33 18.97 -8.88
CA ASP A 58 1.89 18.79 -10.22
C ASP A 58 3.23 18.07 -10.18
N MET A 59 3.43 17.14 -11.10
CA MET A 59 4.67 16.40 -11.29
C MET A 59 5.26 16.68 -12.66
N ASP A 60 6.44 17.32 -12.71
CA ASP A 60 7.11 17.62 -13.97
C ASP A 60 7.30 16.37 -14.83
N GLY A 61 6.94 16.46 -16.12
CA GLY A 61 7.10 15.40 -17.11
C GLY A 61 6.20 14.17 -16.88
N ILE A 62 5.06 14.37 -16.24
CA ILE A 62 3.97 13.41 -16.10
C ILE A 62 2.68 14.09 -16.53
N ASP A 63 1.93 13.47 -17.42
CA ASP A 63 0.63 13.97 -17.85
C ASP A 63 -0.45 13.59 -16.83
N GLN A 64 -0.89 14.56 -16.03
CA GLN A 64 -1.86 14.33 -14.95
C GLN A 64 -3.27 14.76 -15.38
N VAL A 65 -4.19 13.82 -15.40
CA VAL A 65 -5.59 14.01 -15.80
C VAL A 65 -6.48 13.94 -14.57
N GLN A 66 -7.14 15.05 -14.24
CA GLN A 66 -8.11 15.08 -13.16
C GLN A 66 -9.51 14.69 -13.65
N VAL A 67 -10.17 13.77 -12.93
CA VAL A 67 -11.58 13.43 -13.18
C VAL A 67 -12.52 14.53 -12.67
N HIS A 68 -13.68 14.64 -13.30
CA HIS A 68 -14.74 15.56 -12.94
C HIS A 68 -16.10 14.84 -13.04
N SER A 69 -16.44 14.08 -12.02
CA SER A 69 -17.66 13.27 -11.98
C SER A 69 -18.94 14.10 -12.20
N GLY A 70 -18.95 15.36 -11.73
CA GLY A 70 -20.07 16.30 -11.91
C GLY A 70 -20.44 16.62 -13.36
N ILE A 71 -19.50 16.46 -14.30
CA ILE A 71 -19.72 16.62 -15.75
C ILE A 71 -19.63 15.29 -16.51
N GLY A 72 -19.65 14.16 -15.79
CA GLY A 72 -19.59 12.82 -16.37
C GLY A 72 -18.21 12.40 -16.89
N TYR A 73 -17.13 13.11 -16.50
CA TYR A 73 -15.77 12.70 -16.81
C TYR A 73 -15.23 11.83 -15.66
N THR A 74 -15.51 10.53 -15.75
CA THR A 74 -15.20 9.51 -14.73
C THR A 74 -13.86 8.84 -15.02
N PHE A 75 -13.33 8.04 -14.05
CA PHE A 75 -12.14 7.21 -14.24
C PHE A 75 -12.24 6.33 -15.48
N GLY A 76 -13.32 5.57 -15.65
CA GLY A 76 -13.50 4.70 -16.81
C GLY A 76 -13.49 5.45 -18.13
N ARG A 77 -14.09 6.65 -18.18
CA ARG A 77 -14.06 7.49 -19.38
C ARG A 77 -12.69 8.07 -19.68
N ALA A 78 -11.98 8.53 -18.65
CA ALA A 78 -10.61 9.04 -18.78
C ALA A 78 -9.67 7.92 -19.26
N LEU A 79 -9.73 6.73 -18.67
CA LEU A 79 -8.91 5.58 -19.06
C LEU A 79 -9.10 5.19 -20.54
N ARG A 80 -10.33 5.15 -21.04
CA ARG A 80 -10.58 4.89 -22.47
C ARG A 80 -9.94 5.92 -23.39
N ASN A 81 -9.82 7.16 -22.94
CA ASN A 81 -9.16 8.21 -23.72
C ASN A 81 -7.65 8.09 -23.67
N ILE A 82 -7.06 7.99 -22.48
CA ILE A 82 -5.59 7.98 -22.31
C ILE A 82 -4.92 6.78 -22.99
N LEU A 83 -5.60 5.63 -23.07
CA LEU A 83 -5.11 4.45 -23.80
C LEU A 83 -4.89 4.67 -25.31
N ARG A 84 -5.31 5.81 -25.86
CA ARG A 84 -5.10 6.21 -27.26
C ARG A 84 -3.92 7.17 -27.44
N HIS A 85 -3.25 7.51 -26.32
CA HIS A 85 -2.11 8.42 -26.31
C HIS A 85 -0.77 7.69 -26.15
N ASP A 86 -0.74 6.37 -26.41
CA ASP A 86 0.46 5.52 -26.33
C ASP A 86 1.23 5.69 -24.98
N PRO A 87 0.58 5.56 -23.81
CA PRO A 87 1.29 5.60 -22.55
C PRO A 87 2.09 4.32 -22.34
N ASP A 88 3.27 4.41 -21.74
CA ASP A 88 4.01 3.25 -21.23
C ASP A 88 3.55 2.89 -19.81
N VAL A 89 3.27 3.92 -19.01
CA VAL A 89 2.90 3.80 -17.61
C VAL A 89 1.60 4.56 -17.34
N ILE A 90 0.68 3.89 -16.68
CA ILE A 90 -0.61 4.46 -16.30
C ILE A 90 -0.76 4.41 -14.77
N MET A 91 -1.08 5.53 -14.13
CA MET A 91 -1.52 5.53 -12.75
C MET A 91 -3.00 5.85 -12.66
N ILE A 92 -3.74 4.98 -11.99
CA ILE A 92 -5.16 5.14 -11.69
C ILE A 92 -5.27 5.45 -10.20
N GLY A 93 -5.70 6.66 -9.84
CA GLY A 93 -5.76 7.11 -8.44
C GLY A 93 -6.43 6.09 -7.53
N GLU A 94 -7.56 5.53 -7.99
CA GLU A 94 -8.25 4.45 -7.27
C GLU A 94 -9.17 3.63 -8.19
N MET A 95 -9.41 2.36 -7.82
CA MET A 95 -10.40 1.48 -8.44
C MET A 95 -11.56 1.25 -7.46
N ARG A 96 -12.72 1.88 -7.75
CA ARG A 96 -13.93 1.75 -6.92
C ARG A 96 -14.99 0.86 -7.56
N ASP A 97 -14.97 0.70 -8.87
CA ASP A 97 -15.99 0.02 -9.65
C ASP A 97 -15.38 -0.94 -10.68
N LEU A 98 -16.23 -1.84 -11.19
CA LEU A 98 -15.83 -2.86 -12.16
C LEU A 98 -15.31 -2.24 -13.46
N GLU A 99 -15.93 -1.15 -13.96
CA GLU A 99 -15.52 -0.52 -15.23
C GLU A 99 -14.07 -0.03 -15.17
N THR A 100 -13.71 0.62 -14.06
CA THR A 100 -12.35 1.12 -13.81
C THR A 100 -11.36 -0.04 -13.63
N ALA A 101 -11.72 -1.05 -12.84
CA ALA A 101 -10.89 -2.23 -12.60
C ALA A 101 -10.63 -3.03 -13.88
N GLU A 102 -11.68 -3.30 -14.69
CA GLU A 102 -11.52 -3.97 -15.98
C GLU A 102 -10.64 -3.19 -16.96
N SER A 103 -10.80 -1.86 -17.00
CA SER A 103 -9.98 -1.00 -17.87
C SER A 103 -8.51 -1.03 -17.48
N GLY A 104 -8.20 -0.96 -16.18
CA GLY A 104 -6.84 -1.08 -15.65
C GLY A 104 -6.22 -2.45 -15.92
N VAL A 105 -6.98 -3.53 -15.70
CA VAL A 105 -6.55 -4.91 -15.98
C VAL A 105 -6.29 -5.10 -17.48
N LYS A 106 -7.16 -4.60 -18.35
CA LYS A 106 -6.97 -4.66 -19.82
C LYS A 106 -5.71 -3.88 -20.23
N ALA A 107 -5.47 -2.70 -19.67
CA ALA A 107 -4.25 -1.95 -19.91
C ALA A 107 -2.99 -2.75 -19.52
N ALA A 108 -2.99 -3.36 -18.32
CA ALA A 108 -1.89 -4.19 -17.86
C ALA A 108 -1.64 -5.43 -18.74
N LEU A 109 -2.68 -5.99 -19.38
CA LEU A 109 -2.56 -7.11 -20.33
C LEU A 109 -2.01 -6.69 -21.69
N THR A 110 -2.27 -5.43 -22.09
CA THR A 110 -1.94 -4.93 -23.44
C THR A 110 -0.61 -4.18 -23.51
N GLY A 111 0.25 -4.32 -22.52
CA GLY A 111 1.63 -3.84 -22.58
C GLY A 111 1.96 -2.66 -21.69
N HIS A 112 1.03 -2.22 -20.82
CA HIS A 112 1.26 -1.06 -19.95
C HIS A 112 1.63 -1.49 -18.52
N LEU A 113 2.49 -0.70 -17.87
CA LEU A 113 2.69 -0.79 -16.43
C LEU A 113 1.63 0.06 -15.73
N VAL A 114 0.78 -0.60 -14.93
CA VAL A 114 -0.35 0.05 -14.25
C VAL A 114 -0.11 0.14 -12.76
N PHE A 115 -0.20 1.33 -12.20
CA PHE A 115 -0.25 1.58 -10.76
C PHE A 115 -1.66 1.97 -10.36
N SER A 116 -2.16 1.44 -9.23
CA SER A 116 -3.45 1.89 -8.71
C SER A 116 -3.58 1.69 -7.21
N THR A 117 -4.68 2.21 -6.64
CA THR A 117 -5.03 1.97 -5.25
C THR A 117 -6.35 1.25 -5.08
N LEU A 118 -6.45 0.55 -3.97
CA LEU A 118 -7.68 -0.03 -3.43
C LEU A 118 -7.82 0.37 -1.95
N HIS A 119 -9.04 0.31 -1.44
CA HIS A 119 -9.34 0.50 -0.03
C HIS A 119 -9.58 -0.87 0.62
N THR A 120 -8.51 -1.61 0.89
CA THR A 120 -8.54 -2.86 1.66
C THR A 120 -7.55 -2.77 2.81
N ASN A 121 -7.76 -3.58 3.85
CA ASN A 121 -6.95 -3.50 5.07
C ASN A 121 -5.60 -4.17 4.93
N ASP A 122 -5.47 -5.14 4.03
CA ASP A 122 -4.27 -5.94 3.82
C ASP A 122 -4.06 -6.28 2.34
N ALA A 123 -2.90 -6.82 2.01
CA ALA A 123 -2.52 -7.11 0.64
C ALA A 123 -3.27 -8.31 0.03
N PRO A 124 -3.51 -9.44 0.75
CA PRO A 124 -4.34 -10.53 0.23
C PRO A 124 -5.76 -10.10 -0.14
N SER A 125 -6.39 -9.28 0.71
CA SER A 125 -7.74 -8.75 0.47
C SER A 125 -7.83 -7.88 -0.78
N ALA A 126 -6.76 -7.21 -1.18
CA ALA A 126 -6.77 -6.41 -2.41
C ALA A 126 -6.90 -7.29 -3.66
N VAL A 127 -6.29 -8.47 -3.67
CA VAL A 127 -6.40 -9.44 -4.77
C VAL A 127 -7.84 -9.95 -4.87
N THR A 128 -8.41 -10.42 -3.76
CA THR A 128 -9.79 -10.95 -3.75
C THR A 128 -10.82 -9.85 -3.99
N ARG A 129 -10.54 -8.61 -3.58
CA ARG A 129 -11.40 -7.45 -3.86
C ARG A 129 -11.61 -7.20 -5.36
N LEU A 130 -10.57 -7.34 -6.18
CA LEU A 130 -10.72 -7.25 -7.64
C LEU A 130 -11.67 -8.34 -8.17
N VAL A 131 -11.57 -9.56 -7.65
CA VAL A 131 -12.47 -10.66 -8.01
C VAL A 131 -13.90 -10.37 -7.56
N ASP A 132 -14.09 -9.88 -6.34
CA ASP A 132 -15.40 -9.51 -5.79
C ASP A 132 -16.06 -8.35 -6.57
N MET A 133 -15.26 -7.45 -7.12
CA MET A 133 -15.73 -6.40 -8.02
C MET A 133 -16.21 -6.93 -9.37
N GLY A 134 -15.94 -8.21 -9.70
CA GLY A 134 -16.37 -8.88 -10.91
C GLY A 134 -15.24 -9.13 -11.93
N VAL A 135 -13.99 -8.79 -11.61
CA VAL A 135 -12.85 -9.11 -12.49
C VAL A 135 -12.58 -10.62 -12.46
N PRO A 136 -12.56 -11.32 -13.60
CA PRO A 136 -12.30 -12.74 -13.62
C PRO A 136 -10.95 -13.12 -12.98
N PRO A 137 -10.88 -14.16 -12.11
CA PRO A 137 -9.66 -14.55 -11.40
C PRO A 137 -8.44 -14.79 -12.31
N TYR A 138 -8.64 -15.33 -13.49
CA TYR A 138 -7.56 -15.58 -14.45
C TYR A 138 -6.95 -14.28 -15.02
N LEU A 139 -7.73 -13.19 -15.08
CA LEU A 139 -7.23 -11.87 -15.47
C LEU A 139 -6.45 -11.24 -14.33
N VAL A 140 -6.94 -11.33 -13.09
CA VAL A 140 -6.23 -10.85 -11.91
C VAL A 140 -4.88 -11.55 -11.78
N SER A 141 -4.85 -12.88 -11.91
CA SER A 141 -3.64 -13.70 -11.79
C SER A 141 -2.58 -13.41 -12.86
N SER A 142 -3.01 -12.98 -14.05
CA SER A 142 -2.10 -12.68 -15.16
C SER A 142 -1.60 -11.25 -15.17
N THR A 143 -2.22 -10.35 -14.41
CA THR A 143 -1.88 -8.92 -14.42
C THR A 143 -1.27 -8.42 -13.13
N VAL A 144 -1.79 -8.84 -11.95
CA VAL A 144 -1.29 -8.36 -10.67
C VAL A 144 0.10 -8.94 -10.39
N MET A 145 1.10 -8.07 -10.32
CA MET A 145 2.49 -8.43 -10.04
C MET A 145 2.86 -8.27 -8.58
N ALA A 146 2.34 -7.23 -7.95
CA ALA A 146 2.59 -6.97 -6.54
C ALA A 146 1.44 -6.19 -5.90
N VAL A 147 1.27 -6.40 -4.60
CA VAL A 147 0.35 -5.64 -3.76
C VAL A 147 1.07 -5.18 -2.50
N LEU A 148 1.08 -3.87 -2.29
CA LEU A 148 1.65 -3.22 -1.11
C LEU A 148 0.50 -2.70 -0.23
N ALA A 149 0.29 -3.29 0.93
CA ALA A 149 -0.60 -2.71 1.94
C ALA A 149 0.22 -1.91 2.95
N GLN A 150 -0.29 -0.75 3.34
CA GLN A 150 0.46 0.18 4.19
C GLN A 150 -0.38 0.92 5.22
N ARG A 151 0.28 1.29 6.32
CA ARG A 151 -0.21 2.17 7.39
C ARG A 151 0.86 3.17 7.76
N LEU A 152 0.48 4.37 8.16
CA LEU A 152 1.41 5.33 8.75
C LEU A 152 1.44 5.15 10.26
N VAL A 153 2.65 5.04 10.81
CA VAL A 153 2.92 5.03 12.24
C VAL A 153 3.75 6.26 12.62
N ARG A 154 3.53 6.82 13.79
CA ARG A 154 4.30 7.97 14.28
C ARG A 154 5.70 7.54 14.69
N ILE A 155 6.70 8.37 14.39
CA ILE A 155 8.09 8.12 14.75
C ILE A 155 8.33 8.68 16.15
N LEU A 156 8.89 7.86 17.05
CA LEU A 156 9.29 8.28 18.39
C LEU A 156 10.32 9.41 18.34
N CYS A 157 10.10 10.45 19.13
CA CYS A 157 11.03 11.55 19.27
C CYS A 157 12.36 11.04 19.83
N SER A 158 13.45 11.27 19.09
CA SER A 158 14.80 10.82 19.49
C SER A 158 15.32 11.48 20.76
N HIS A 159 14.77 12.67 21.12
CA HIS A 159 15.20 13.46 22.28
C HIS A 159 14.58 13.00 23.60
N CYS A 160 13.37 12.44 23.58
CA CYS A 160 12.67 12.06 24.81
C CYS A 160 12.24 10.58 24.85
N LYS A 161 12.62 9.77 23.85
CA LYS A 161 12.33 8.33 23.90
C LYS A 161 13.15 7.64 24.99
N GLN A 162 12.51 6.73 25.70
CA GLN A 162 13.08 5.96 26.79
C GLN A 162 12.77 4.50 26.64
N LYS A 163 13.64 3.63 27.15
CA LYS A 163 13.39 2.18 27.17
C LYS A 163 12.22 1.88 28.11
N HIS A 164 11.38 0.98 27.67
CA HIS A 164 10.20 0.56 28.38
C HIS A 164 10.02 -0.96 28.29
N GLN A 165 9.61 -1.57 29.39
CA GLN A 165 9.14 -2.95 29.39
C GLN A 165 7.61 -2.93 29.28
N PRO A 166 7.04 -3.58 28.26
CA PRO A 166 5.60 -3.61 28.07
C PRO A 166 4.91 -4.50 29.11
N GLU A 167 3.62 -4.26 29.32
CA GLU A 167 2.78 -5.14 30.11
C GLU A 167 2.67 -6.52 29.46
N ALA A 168 2.65 -7.56 30.27
CA ALA A 168 2.60 -8.95 29.80
C ALA A 168 1.40 -9.22 28.88
N LEU A 169 0.22 -8.63 29.20
CA LEU A 169 -0.99 -8.76 28.40
C LEU A 169 -0.87 -8.16 27.00
N VAL A 170 -0.18 -7.02 26.88
CA VAL A 170 0.08 -6.39 25.58
C VAL A 170 1.02 -7.26 24.74
N CYS A 171 2.06 -7.83 25.36
CA CYS A 171 2.95 -8.76 24.69
C CYS A 171 2.24 -10.04 24.22
N GLU A 172 1.39 -10.61 25.05
CA GLU A 172 0.59 -11.78 24.66
C GLU A 172 -0.28 -11.47 23.45
N THR A 173 -0.97 -10.34 23.46
CA THR A 173 -1.81 -9.89 22.35
C THR A 173 -1.00 -9.65 21.09
N MET A 174 0.18 -9.03 21.19
CA MET A 174 1.03 -8.69 20.05
C MET A 174 1.93 -9.85 19.58
N GLY A 175 1.98 -10.95 20.34
CA GLY A 175 2.87 -12.07 20.08
C GLY A 175 4.35 -11.72 20.28
N CYS A 176 4.68 -10.79 21.22
CA CYS A 176 6.03 -10.43 21.58
C CYS A 176 6.46 -11.06 22.92
N ASN A 177 7.77 -11.07 23.17
CA ASN A 177 8.28 -11.54 24.45
C ASN A 177 8.25 -10.38 25.48
N PRO A 178 7.72 -10.55 26.70
CA PRO A 178 7.76 -9.52 27.74
C PRO A 178 9.17 -9.07 28.14
N LYS A 179 10.20 -9.85 27.78
CA LYS A 179 11.62 -9.50 28.00
C LYS A 179 12.21 -8.63 26.89
N ASP A 180 11.51 -8.47 25.77
CA ASP A 180 11.94 -7.61 24.68
C ASP A 180 11.95 -6.15 25.16
N THR A 181 12.90 -5.39 24.67
CA THR A 181 12.98 -3.95 24.96
C THR A 181 12.14 -3.20 23.93
N PHE A 182 11.22 -2.42 24.42
CA PHE A 182 10.47 -1.45 23.64
C PHE A 182 10.83 -0.02 24.05
N TRP A 183 10.16 0.93 23.42
CA TRP A 183 10.41 2.35 23.65
C TRP A 183 9.10 3.10 23.75
N HIS A 184 9.05 4.06 24.65
CA HIS A 184 7.99 5.07 24.74
C HIS A 184 8.60 6.46 24.79
N SER A 185 7.82 7.49 24.60
CA SER A 185 8.25 8.89 24.73
C SER A 185 7.47 9.61 25.80
N THR A 186 8.17 10.48 26.53
CA THR A 186 7.57 11.27 27.63
C THR A 186 7.07 12.63 27.19
N GLY A 187 7.43 13.07 25.95
CA GLY A 187 7.24 14.44 25.48
C GLY A 187 8.41 15.36 25.85
N CYS A 188 8.68 16.33 25.00
CA CYS A 188 9.65 17.41 25.22
C CYS A 188 9.40 18.57 24.28
N ASP A 189 10.11 19.68 24.43
CA ASP A 189 9.95 20.88 23.60
C ASP A 189 10.28 20.62 22.11
N HIS A 190 11.18 19.65 21.81
CA HIS A 190 11.50 19.29 20.43
C HIS A 190 10.32 18.63 19.67
N CYS A 191 9.42 17.98 20.35
CA CYS A 191 8.26 17.30 19.77
C CYS A 191 6.94 17.93 20.20
N ASP A 192 6.93 19.18 20.66
CA ASP A 192 5.75 19.89 21.15
C ASP A 192 4.96 19.05 22.17
N GLN A 193 5.68 18.40 23.09
CA GLN A 193 5.15 17.53 24.15
C GLN A 193 4.39 16.28 23.67
N THR A 194 4.37 16.00 22.35
CA THR A 194 3.62 14.85 21.78
C THR A 194 4.35 13.53 21.95
N GLY A 195 5.67 13.53 22.13
CA GLY A 195 6.51 12.34 22.14
C GLY A 195 6.85 11.78 20.76
N TYR A 196 6.35 12.38 19.67
CA TYR A 196 6.54 11.90 18.30
C TYR A 196 6.97 13.02 17.36
N VAL A 197 7.74 12.66 16.32
CA VAL A 197 8.19 13.60 15.27
C VAL A 197 8.08 12.93 13.90
N GLY A 198 7.11 13.38 13.11
CA GLY A 198 6.86 12.82 11.79
C GLY A 198 6.21 11.43 11.81
N ARG A 199 6.10 10.84 10.61
CA ARG A 199 5.48 9.52 10.38
C ARG A 199 6.35 8.70 9.44
N THR A 200 6.26 7.39 9.57
CA THR A 200 6.87 6.43 8.66
C THR A 200 5.88 5.32 8.34
N MET A 201 6.22 4.46 7.39
CA MET A 201 5.31 3.46 6.88
C MET A 201 5.58 2.08 7.48
N ALA A 202 4.57 1.47 8.12
CA ALA A 202 4.49 0.03 8.29
C ALA A 202 3.81 -0.56 7.06
N TYR A 203 4.30 -1.70 6.55
CA TYR A 203 3.79 -2.28 5.31
C TYR A 203 3.87 -3.81 5.31
N GLU A 204 3.05 -4.41 4.47
CA GLU A 204 3.20 -5.78 4.00
C GLU A 204 3.21 -5.79 2.47
N LEU A 205 3.97 -6.69 1.87
CA LEU A 205 4.17 -6.78 0.44
C LEU A 205 3.99 -8.21 -0.05
N ILE A 206 3.07 -8.39 -0.99
CA ILE A 206 2.96 -9.59 -1.80
C ILE A 206 3.62 -9.30 -3.15
N VAL A 207 4.57 -10.15 -3.56
CA VAL A 207 5.04 -10.24 -4.94
C VAL A 207 4.48 -11.53 -5.51
N VAL A 208 3.62 -11.41 -6.50
CA VAL A 208 2.89 -12.56 -7.07
C VAL A 208 3.84 -13.38 -7.93
N ASP A 209 4.19 -14.55 -7.44
CA ASP A 209 4.95 -15.55 -8.18
C ASP A 209 4.01 -16.48 -8.98
N ARG A 210 4.60 -17.40 -9.72
CA ARG A 210 3.86 -18.33 -10.59
C ARG A 210 2.89 -19.22 -9.81
N ASP A 211 3.25 -19.66 -8.62
CA ASP A 211 2.42 -20.52 -7.80
C ASP A 211 1.23 -19.73 -7.23
N MET A 212 1.47 -18.53 -6.67
CA MET A 212 0.41 -17.62 -6.24
C MET A 212 -0.55 -17.30 -7.40
N ALA A 213 -0.01 -16.98 -8.59
CA ALA A 213 -0.83 -16.71 -9.77
C ALA A 213 -1.74 -17.89 -10.12
N ASN A 214 -1.23 -19.13 -10.07
CA ASN A 214 -2.02 -20.33 -10.30
C ASN A 214 -3.15 -20.51 -9.27
N GLN A 215 -2.90 -20.21 -8.01
CA GLN A 215 -3.91 -20.29 -6.94
C GLN A 215 -4.96 -19.17 -7.09
N ILE A 216 -4.54 -17.95 -7.42
CA ILE A 216 -5.46 -16.83 -7.70
C ILE A 216 -6.37 -17.19 -8.88
N ALA A 217 -5.83 -17.75 -9.97
CA ALA A 217 -6.62 -18.18 -11.14
C ALA A 217 -7.67 -19.25 -10.81
N ARG A 218 -7.45 -20.04 -9.75
CA ARG A 218 -8.39 -21.06 -9.24
C ARG A 218 -9.41 -20.52 -8.26
N GLY A 219 -9.32 -19.26 -7.90
CA GLY A 219 -10.23 -18.61 -6.95
C GLY A 219 -9.88 -18.87 -5.48
N ILE A 220 -8.58 -18.79 -5.14
CA ILE A 220 -8.09 -18.87 -3.76
C ILE A 220 -8.83 -17.87 -2.85
N THR A 221 -9.14 -18.27 -1.62
CA THR A 221 -9.72 -17.38 -0.62
C THR A 221 -8.67 -16.40 -0.07
N THR A 222 -9.13 -15.30 0.52
CA THR A 222 -8.24 -14.30 1.15
C THR A 222 -7.35 -14.93 2.22
N GLU A 223 -7.91 -15.81 3.06
CA GLU A 223 -7.17 -16.45 4.14
C GLU A 223 -6.11 -17.43 3.63
N GLU A 224 -6.46 -18.25 2.64
CA GLU A 224 -5.50 -19.15 1.99
C GLU A 224 -4.38 -18.38 1.29
N LEU A 225 -4.70 -17.25 0.63
CA LEU A 225 -3.69 -16.40 0.00
C LEU A 225 -2.79 -15.73 1.05
N ARG A 226 -3.35 -15.31 2.19
CA ARG A 226 -2.60 -14.78 3.34
C ARG A 226 -1.61 -15.83 3.85
N GLN A 227 -2.08 -17.04 4.13
CA GLN A 227 -1.22 -18.12 4.63
C GLN A 227 -0.11 -18.46 3.63
N LEU A 228 -0.46 -18.62 2.35
CA LEU A 228 0.51 -18.88 1.28
C LEU A 228 1.57 -17.76 1.20
N SER A 229 1.16 -16.49 1.35
CA SER A 229 2.07 -15.35 1.32
C SER A 229 3.02 -15.33 2.52
N VAL A 230 2.51 -15.64 3.72
CA VAL A 230 3.32 -15.74 4.94
C VAL A 230 4.32 -16.90 4.83
N ASP A 231 3.89 -18.07 4.34
CA ASP A 231 4.76 -19.23 4.13
C ASP A 231 5.89 -18.94 3.11
N LYS A 232 5.65 -18.01 2.18
CA LYS A 232 6.65 -17.50 1.23
C LYS A 232 7.48 -16.32 1.75
N GLY A 233 7.29 -15.94 3.01
CA GLY A 233 8.11 -14.94 3.70
C GLY A 233 7.51 -13.53 3.74
N MET A 234 6.25 -13.33 3.38
CA MET A 234 5.57 -12.05 3.61
C MET A 234 5.54 -11.73 5.11
N ARG A 235 5.97 -10.53 5.45
CA ARG A 235 5.77 -9.97 6.79
C ARG A 235 4.43 -9.26 6.82
N THR A 236 3.54 -9.63 7.73
CA THR A 236 2.26 -8.93 7.91
C THR A 236 2.47 -7.51 8.42
N LEU A 237 1.49 -6.63 8.20
CA LEU A 237 1.49 -5.26 8.73
C LEU A 237 1.78 -5.23 10.24
N THR A 238 1.07 -6.05 11.02
CA THR A 238 1.26 -6.17 12.47
C THR A 238 2.69 -6.60 12.82
N ARG A 239 3.24 -7.57 12.11
CA ARG A 239 4.62 -8.06 12.36
C ARG A 239 5.65 -6.97 12.05
N HIS A 240 5.52 -6.27 10.93
CA HIS A 240 6.43 -5.19 10.56
C HIS A 240 6.34 -4.02 11.57
N ALA A 241 5.13 -3.60 11.96
CA ALA A 241 4.97 -2.56 12.97
C ALA A 241 5.59 -2.96 14.33
N LEU A 242 5.47 -4.25 14.73
CA LEU A 242 6.12 -4.76 15.94
C LEU A 242 7.65 -4.70 15.84
N GLU A 243 8.22 -5.09 14.71
CA GLU A 243 9.68 -5.01 14.47
C GLU A 243 10.17 -3.57 14.53
N MET A 244 9.39 -2.62 13.99
CA MET A 244 9.69 -1.18 14.10
C MET A 244 9.64 -0.70 15.56
N ALA A 245 8.70 -1.19 16.37
CA ALA A 245 8.61 -0.86 17.79
C ALA A 245 9.80 -1.44 18.57
N GLN A 246 10.23 -2.67 18.30
CA GLN A 246 11.44 -3.29 18.88
C GLN A 246 12.71 -2.54 18.49
N ALA A 247 12.78 -2.00 17.28
CA ALA A 247 13.87 -1.15 16.81
C ALA A 247 13.84 0.28 17.41
N GLY A 248 12.79 0.65 18.15
CA GLY A 248 12.64 2.00 18.73
C GLY A 248 12.38 3.08 17.69
N ILE A 249 11.81 2.72 16.53
CA ILE A 249 11.36 3.64 15.49
C ILE A 249 10.00 4.21 15.86
N THR A 250 9.11 3.33 16.33
CA THR A 250 7.76 3.68 16.79
C THR A 250 7.51 3.11 18.19
N SER A 251 6.35 3.37 18.80
CA SER A 251 5.96 2.78 20.06
C SER A 251 5.18 1.47 19.88
N LEU A 252 5.09 0.66 20.92
CA LEU A 252 4.29 -0.56 20.92
C LEU A 252 2.78 -0.23 20.79
N GLU A 253 2.34 0.92 21.29
CA GLU A 253 0.96 1.41 21.13
C GLU A 253 0.62 1.68 19.67
N GLU A 254 1.54 2.30 18.91
CA GLU A 254 1.36 2.48 17.47
C GLU A 254 1.29 1.15 16.73
N ALA A 255 2.13 0.18 17.08
CA ALA A 255 2.08 -1.16 16.52
C ALA A 255 0.76 -1.89 16.86
N TYR A 256 0.26 -1.70 18.09
CA TYR A 256 -1.03 -2.24 18.52
C TYR A 256 -2.21 -1.61 17.75
N ARG A 257 -2.14 -0.30 17.47
CA ARG A 257 -3.14 0.37 16.63
C ARG A 257 -3.20 -0.24 15.22
N VAL A 258 -2.04 -0.49 14.61
CA VAL A 258 -1.97 -1.17 13.30
C VAL A 258 -2.66 -2.53 13.35
N ARG A 259 -2.45 -3.32 14.42
CA ARG A 259 -3.11 -4.61 14.62
C ARG A 259 -4.63 -4.51 14.73
N LEU A 260 -5.14 -3.52 15.49
CA LEU A 260 -6.59 -3.33 15.64
C LEU A 260 -7.26 -2.99 14.31
N GLU A 261 -6.64 -2.15 13.51
CA GLU A 261 -7.12 -1.79 12.17
C GLU A 261 -7.08 -2.98 11.21
N ASP A 262 -6.05 -3.83 11.31
CA ASP A 262 -5.90 -5.07 10.52
C ASP A 262 -7.02 -6.08 10.85
N LEU A 263 -7.48 -6.12 12.10
CA LEU A 263 -8.58 -6.97 12.55
C LEU A 263 -9.99 -6.40 12.27
N GLY A 264 -10.09 -5.26 11.59
CA GLY A 264 -11.37 -4.61 11.30
C GLY A 264 -11.95 -3.81 12.47
N GLY A 265 -11.11 -3.28 13.33
CA GLY A 265 -11.47 -2.32 14.38
C GLY A 265 -12.09 -1.03 13.82
N PRO A 266 -12.81 -0.25 14.64
CA PRO A 266 -13.49 0.96 14.18
C PRO A 266 -12.50 1.94 13.54
N GLU A 267 -12.80 2.34 12.30
CA GLU A 267 -12.09 3.44 11.64
C GLU A 267 -12.25 4.68 12.52
N HIS A 268 -11.14 5.22 13.03
CA HIS A 268 -11.15 6.53 13.66
C HIS A 268 -11.43 7.58 12.57
N ASN A 269 -12.68 7.98 12.45
CA ASN A 269 -13.06 9.20 11.74
C ASN A 269 -12.42 10.40 12.50
N GLU A 270 -11.25 10.80 12.08
CA GLU A 270 -10.73 12.12 12.42
C GLU A 270 -11.55 13.17 11.63
N HIS A 271 -12.33 13.96 12.39
CA HIS A 271 -12.99 15.17 11.89
C HIS A 271 -11.98 16.32 11.76
#